data_b6f223cb1d5fde92703e265cffcf46db
#
_entry.id   b6f223cb1d5fde92703e265cffcf46db
#
_cell.length_a   1.000
_cell.length_b   1.000
_cell.length_c   1.000
_cell.angle_alpha   90.00
_cell.angle_beta   90.00
_cell.angle_gamma   90.00
#
_symmetry.space_group_name_H-M   'P 1'
#
loop_
_entity.id
_entity.type
_entity.pdbx_description
1 polymer ?
#
loop_
_entity_poly.entity_id
_entity_poly.type
_entity_poly.pdbx_seq_one_letter_code
_entity_poly.pdbx_strand_id
1 'polypeptide(L)'
;MGKKILALNIGAAGIVLAEYDVGAKTPHLLKYGTATLPADIDSGNADMILVPAIQGIMREKGIRPGKVAVSISGQMAFLRTVAIPMVGDTEKFASLVRGDIEQNIPFPIDEMVSGHQVLGDTENGDKSVLIVASKVEQVESIAAAVKMAGLDPEIVSVAPVSVANLVKANPAYSDECVVVVDIGAKTTSLSIIEGEKLYNRAIPVAGRTITKEIAQNLGCTIEEAESYKLANAYVSMGGVMEDEDETLDRISKVCRSVMARLQTEINRSINFYRSQQGGGTPVKVYLTGGTALLPQIGEFFQDALGVEVEFLNPLDVVAVADPDSVGSDVVLLGATAGLALQAAGSASISVNLTPPSIIEAKKEAQRIPFVFVGAVAFVAASAAWFAAQKSELAELTEENERLSQEARMLTENERFNTESIQLFNVEKEAAGKFAKRIERRDKCLVRIEAVRKAIEPDMWIAKWEEKTIEVAAPQPQNSNRYRRNRGGEEEKKKITVTEVVVRGWKDRTDALSKEHNGDTIQKIIRDRLKDTGAFIEEGIETPEAPTKGRGGTLQEVVLKLQFKESEWK
;
A
#
# COMPACT_ATOMS: atom_id res chain seq x y z
N MET A 1 -2.23 -19.93 -21.61
CA MET A 1 -2.97 -18.66 -21.64
C MET A 1 -1.99 -17.55 -21.24
N GLY A 2 -1.84 -16.53 -22.08
CA GLY A 2 -0.95 -15.41 -21.77
C GLY A 2 -1.39 -14.67 -20.49
N LYS A 3 -0.47 -14.04 -19.80
CA LYS A 3 -0.74 -13.23 -18.61
C LYS A 3 -1.31 -11.88 -19.08
N LYS A 4 -2.63 -11.70 -18.96
CA LYS A 4 -3.31 -10.45 -19.35
C LYS A 4 -3.30 -9.45 -18.20
N ILE A 5 -3.11 -8.18 -18.55
CA ILE A 5 -3.24 -7.05 -17.63
C ILE A 5 -3.98 -5.91 -18.33
N LEU A 6 -4.70 -5.14 -17.54
CA LEU A 6 -5.30 -3.89 -17.98
C LEU A 6 -4.39 -2.73 -17.61
N ALA A 7 -4.30 -1.74 -18.49
CA ALA A 7 -3.61 -0.49 -18.25
C ALA A 7 -4.61 0.66 -18.41
N LEU A 8 -4.79 1.46 -17.38
CA LEU A 8 -5.71 2.59 -17.33
C LEU A 8 -4.91 3.88 -17.13
N ASN A 9 -4.94 4.76 -18.13
CA ASN A 9 -4.41 6.11 -18.00
C ASN A 9 -5.56 7.09 -17.71
N ILE A 10 -5.43 7.86 -16.62
CA ILE A 10 -6.43 8.83 -16.19
C ILE A 10 -5.87 10.23 -16.40
N GLY A 11 -6.32 10.88 -17.47
CA GLY A 11 -6.01 12.27 -17.78
C GLY A 11 -7.03 13.24 -17.21
N ALA A 12 -6.80 14.55 -17.43
CA ALA A 12 -7.67 15.61 -16.92
C ALA A 12 -8.99 15.78 -17.71
N ALA A 13 -9.06 15.31 -18.97
CA ALA A 13 -10.25 15.41 -19.81
C ALA A 13 -10.68 14.09 -20.42
N GLY A 14 -9.97 13.01 -20.15
CA GLY A 14 -10.29 11.70 -20.70
C GLY A 14 -9.48 10.58 -20.06
N ILE A 15 -9.95 9.37 -20.29
CA ILE A 15 -9.27 8.14 -19.88
C ILE A 15 -8.99 7.26 -21.08
N VAL A 16 -7.94 6.46 -20.96
CA VAL A 16 -7.59 5.41 -21.93
C VAL A 16 -7.47 4.11 -21.15
N LEU A 17 -8.26 3.12 -21.53
CA LEU A 17 -8.19 1.76 -20.99
C LEU A 17 -7.73 0.81 -22.09
N ALA A 18 -6.68 0.06 -21.83
CA ALA A 18 -6.11 -0.90 -22.78
C ALA A 18 -5.87 -2.26 -22.12
N GLU A 19 -6.10 -3.34 -22.87
CA GLU A 19 -5.82 -4.72 -22.49
C GLU A 19 -4.55 -5.19 -23.18
N TYR A 20 -3.56 -5.64 -22.41
CA TYR A 20 -2.30 -6.16 -22.93
C TYR A 20 -2.10 -7.62 -22.53
N ASP A 21 -1.50 -8.41 -23.41
CA ASP A 21 -0.88 -9.70 -23.05
C ASP A 21 0.58 -9.44 -22.71
N VAL A 22 0.96 -9.70 -21.45
CA VAL A 22 2.31 -9.51 -20.93
C VAL A 22 3.01 -10.85 -20.62
N GLY A 23 2.51 -11.94 -21.21
CA GLY A 23 3.11 -13.26 -21.09
C GLY A 23 4.40 -13.44 -21.88
N ALA A 24 4.64 -12.60 -22.88
CA ALA A 24 5.87 -12.53 -23.67
C ALA A 24 6.78 -11.39 -23.15
N LYS A 25 8.02 -11.36 -23.63
CA LYS A 25 9.00 -10.31 -23.29
C LYS A 25 8.53 -8.91 -23.74
N THR A 26 7.84 -8.85 -24.87
CA THR A 26 7.23 -7.63 -25.44
C THR A 26 5.72 -7.67 -25.17
N PRO A 27 5.15 -6.66 -24.50
CA PRO A 27 3.70 -6.58 -24.33
C PRO A 27 2.97 -6.51 -25.66
N HIS A 28 1.80 -7.15 -25.75
CA HIS A 28 0.97 -7.18 -26.95
C HIS A 28 -0.35 -6.49 -26.66
N LEU A 29 -0.66 -5.41 -27.38
CA LEU A 29 -1.94 -4.69 -27.30
C LEU A 29 -3.03 -5.55 -27.91
N LEU A 30 -4.06 -5.87 -27.14
CA LEU A 30 -5.19 -6.68 -27.57
C LEU A 30 -6.41 -5.83 -27.87
N LYS A 31 -6.72 -4.87 -27.00
CA LYS A 31 -7.88 -3.98 -27.10
C LYS A 31 -7.58 -2.67 -26.41
N TYR A 32 -8.21 -1.61 -26.87
CA TYR A 32 -8.20 -0.33 -26.15
C TYR A 32 -9.50 0.43 -26.41
N GLY A 33 -9.75 1.41 -25.57
CA GLY A 33 -10.82 2.38 -25.75
C GLY A 33 -10.54 3.65 -24.97
N THR A 34 -11.15 4.73 -25.43
CA THR A 34 -11.02 6.06 -24.83
C THR A 34 -12.39 6.56 -24.38
N ALA A 35 -12.43 7.38 -23.35
CA ALA A 35 -13.64 8.09 -22.95
C ALA A 35 -13.31 9.50 -22.50
N THR A 36 -14.12 10.47 -22.89
CA THR A 36 -14.03 11.85 -22.43
C THR A 36 -14.66 11.98 -21.05
N LEU A 37 -14.06 12.80 -20.20
CA LEU A 37 -14.55 13.05 -18.85
C LEU A 37 -15.35 14.37 -18.82
N PRO A 38 -16.53 14.39 -18.18
CA PRO A 38 -17.42 15.56 -18.16
C PRO A 38 -16.93 16.68 -17.24
N ALA A 39 -16.07 16.36 -16.27
CA ALA A 39 -15.54 17.30 -15.29
C ALA A 39 -14.15 16.91 -14.82
N ASP A 40 -13.49 17.82 -14.11
CA ASP A 40 -12.23 17.52 -13.43
C ASP A 40 -12.46 16.53 -12.29
N ILE A 41 -11.51 15.60 -12.13
CA ILE A 41 -11.54 14.61 -11.06
C ILE A 41 -10.91 15.21 -9.80
N ASP A 42 -11.62 15.08 -8.69
CA ASP A 42 -11.13 15.33 -7.34
C ASP A 42 -11.48 14.16 -6.40
N SER A 43 -11.12 14.26 -5.14
CA SER A 43 -11.39 13.20 -4.16
C SER A 43 -12.87 12.99 -3.85
N GLY A 44 -13.71 14.00 -4.10
CA GLY A 44 -15.14 13.96 -3.82
C GLY A 44 -16.02 13.45 -4.97
N ASN A 45 -15.49 13.39 -6.21
CA ASN A 45 -16.28 13.08 -7.41
C ASN A 45 -15.70 11.95 -8.27
N ALA A 46 -14.59 11.36 -7.87
CA ALA A 46 -13.88 10.38 -8.69
C ALA A 46 -14.74 9.18 -9.09
N ASP A 47 -15.57 8.68 -8.20
CA ASP A 47 -16.46 7.56 -8.44
C ASP A 47 -17.57 7.91 -9.45
N MET A 48 -18.20 9.07 -9.30
CA MET A 48 -19.25 9.52 -10.20
C MET A 48 -18.77 9.72 -11.63
N ILE A 49 -17.50 10.10 -11.80
CA ILE A 49 -16.90 10.39 -13.11
C ILE A 49 -16.26 9.13 -13.71
N LEU A 50 -15.41 8.44 -12.95
CA LEU A 50 -14.59 7.34 -13.47
C LEU A 50 -15.37 6.04 -13.67
N VAL A 51 -16.29 5.70 -12.75
CA VAL A 51 -17.00 4.43 -12.83
C VAL A 51 -17.78 4.30 -14.15
N PRO A 52 -18.64 5.25 -14.54
CA PRO A 52 -19.39 5.13 -15.79
C PRO A 52 -18.46 5.16 -17.02
N ALA A 53 -17.39 5.95 -17.00
CA ALA A 53 -16.45 6.05 -18.11
C ALA A 53 -15.70 4.72 -18.32
N ILE A 54 -15.15 4.12 -17.26
CA ILE A 54 -14.44 2.83 -17.30
C ILE A 54 -15.41 1.72 -17.77
N GLN A 55 -16.59 1.63 -17.15
CA GLN A 55 -17.59 0.62 -17.52
C GLN A 55 -18.12 0.80 -18.94
N GLY A 56 -18.18 2.04 -19.44
CA GLY A 56 -18.51 2.36 -20.81
C GLY A 56 -17.53 1.72 -21.79
N ILE A 57 -16.23 1.98 -21.60
CA ILE A 57 -15.16 1.39 -22.42
C ILE A 57 -15.16 -0.13 -22.32
N MET A 58 -15.30 -0.68 -21.11
CA MET A 58 -15.30 -2.13 -20.91
C MET A 58 -16.43 -2.81 -21.70
N ARG A 59 -17.63 -2.24 -21.70
CA ARG A 59 -18.76 -2.76 -22.46
C ARG A 59 -18.54 -2.65 -23.97
N GLU A 60 -18.12 -1.47 -24.43
CA GLU A 60 -17.94 -1.18 -25.87
C GLU A 60 -16.87 -2.09 -26.48
N LYS A 61 -15.73 -2.23 -25.80
CA LYS A 61 -14.59 -3.00 -26.31
C LYS A 61 -14.59 -4.47 -25.86
N GLY A 62 -15.57 -4.88 -25.07
CA GLY A 62 -15.64 -6.24 -24.53
C GLY A 62 -14.42 -6.61 -23.67
N ILE A 63 -13.95 -5.64 -22.86
CA ILE A 63 -12.87 -5.84 -21.90
C ILE A 63 -13.46 -6.45 -20.61
N ARG A 64 -12.86 -7.53 -20.12
CA ARG A 64 -13.34 -8.21 -18.92
C ARG A 64 -12.71 -7.62 -17.66
N PRO A 65 -13.41 -7.66 -16.51
CA PRO A 65 -12.83 -7.34 -15.21
C PRO A 65 -11.54 -8.09 -14.95
N GLY A 66 -10.56 -7.41 -14.33
CA GLY A 66 -9.26 -8.00 -14.04
C GLY A 66 -8.34 -7.05 -13.30
N LYS A 67 -7.09 -7.49 -13.15
CA LYS A 67 -6.02 -6.69 -12.57
C LYS A 67 -5.70 -5.53 -13.51
N VAL A 68 -5.52 -4.33 -12.94
CA VAL A 68 -5.23 -3.12 -13.70
C VAL A 68 -4.04 -2.38 -13.11
N ALA A 69 -3.15 -1.91 -13.99
CA ALA A 69 -2.17 -0.88 -13.67
C ALA A 69 -2.78 0.48 -14.02
N VAL A 70 -2.72 1.42 -13.09
CA VAL A 70 -3.33 2.75 -13.21
C VAL A 70 -2.24 3.79 -13.31
N SER A 71 -2.37 4.72 -14.25
CA SER A 71 -1.55 5.92 -14.35
C SER A 71 -2.42 7.13 -14.06
N ILE A 72 -2.02 7.94 -13.09
CA ILE A 72 -2.65 9.23 -12.80
C ILE A 72 -1.91 10.36 -13.51
N SER A 73 -2.59 11.50 -13.71
CA SER A 73 -1.98 12.68 -14.33
C SER A 73 -0.77 13.17 -13.54
N GLY A 74 0.29 13.58 -14.23
CA GLY A 74 1.50 14.15 -13.62
C GLY A 74 1.24 15.41 -12.78
N GLN A 75 0.15 16.14 -13.02
CA GLN A 75 -0.24 17.29 -12.19
C GLN A 75 -0.73 16.89 -10.77
N MET A 76 -1.12 15.64 -10.57
CA MET A 76 -1.57 15.10 -9.29
C MET A 76 -0.42 14.57 -8.44
N ALA A 77 0.79 14.56 -9.00
CA ALA A 77 1.96 14.01 -8.34
C ALA A 77 3.13 15.00 -8.33
N PHE A 78 3.92 14.89 -7.30
CA PHE A 78 5.22 15.51 -7.16
C PHE A 78 6.26 14.55 -7.72
N LEU A 79 7.01 14.99 -8.73
CA LEU A 79 8.05 14.19 -9.37
C LEU A 79 9.36 14.96 -9.31
N ARG A 80 10.37 14.36 -8.71
CA ARG A 80 11.69 14.99 -8.58
C ARG A 80 12.81 13.94 -8.57
N THR A 81 13.87 14.23 -9.28
CA THR A 81 15.14 13.50 -9.15
C THR A 81 16.08 14.29 -8.26
N VAL A 82 16.65 13.65 -7.26
CA VAL A 82 17.55 14.24 -6.27
C VAL A 82 18.81 13.41 -6.13
N ALA A 83 19.93 14.07 -5.80
CA ALA A 83 21.16 13.39 -5.43
C ALA A 83 21.16 13.13 -3.92
N ILE A 84 21.22 11.87 -3.51
CA ILE A 84 21.27 11.45 -2.12
C ILE A 84 22.63 10.83 -1.83
N PRO A 85 23.35 11.28 -0.79
CA PRO A 85 24.64 10.70 -0.43
C PRO A 85 24.53 9.19 -0.19
N MET A 86 25.50 8.44 -0.74
CA MET A 86 25.54 6.99 -0.52
C MET A 86 25.93 6.70 0.93
N VAL A 87 25.00 6.14 1.70
CA VAL A 87 25.26 5.61 3.04
C VAL A 87 25.12 4.09 2.99
N GLY A 88 26.08 3.39 3.61
CA GLY A 88 26.14 1.92 3.59
C GLY A 88 24.99 1.23 4.35
N ASP A 89 24.11 2.01 4.95
CA ASP A 89 22.97 1.55 5.77
C ASP A 89 21.65 1.89 5.05
N THR A 90 20.89 0.86 4.73
CA THR A 90 19.59 0.98 4.03
C THR A 90 18.58 1.81 4.82
N GLU A 91 18.56 1.72 6.15
CA GLU A 91 17.62 2.49 6.98
C GLU A 91 17.99 3.97 6.99
N LYS A 92 19.28 4.28 7.04
CA LYS A 92 19.76 5.67 6.96
C LYS A 92 19.48 6.26 5.58
N PHE A 93 19.68 5.49 4.50
CA PHE A 93 19.36 5.93 3.15
C PHE A 93 17.87 6.24 3.02
N ALA A 94 16.98 5.36 3.50
CA ALA A 94 15.54 5.60 3.51
C ALA A 94 15.16 6.84 4.33
N SER A 95 15.85 7.09 5.46
CA SER A 95 15.65 8.32 6.25
C SER A 95 16.06 9.58 5.51
N LEU A 96 17.16 9.55 4.74
CA LEU A 96 17.59 10.69 3.92
C LEU A 96 16.59 10.98 2.81
N VAL A 97 16.10 9.94 2.11
CA VAL A 97 15.03 10.08 1.10
C VAL A 97 13.77 10.69 1.73
N ARG A 98 13.36 10.19 2.91
CA ARG A 98 12.21 10.73 3.64
C ARG A 98 12.41 12.21 4.04
N GLY A 99 13.60 12.55 4.52
CA GLY A 99 13.95 13.93 4.87
C GLY A 99 13.90 14.88 3.68
N ASP A 100 14.34 14.44 2.49
CA ASP A 100 14.22 15.23 1.26
C ASP A 100 12.74 15.44 0.87
N ILE A 101 11.92 14.41 0.99
CA ILE A 101 10.47 14.51 0.76
C ILE A 101 9.85 15.56 1.70
N GLU A 102 10.13 15.49 2.99
CA GLU A 102 9.60 16.39 4.01
C GLU A 102 10.01 17.86 3.78
N GLN A 103 11.21 18.11 3.28
CA GLN A 103 11.72 19.46 3.03
C GLN A 103 11.20 20.08 1.73
N ASN A 104 10.94 19.27 0.72
CA ASN A 104 10.68 19.76 -0.64
C ASN A 104 9.22 19.65 -1.08
N ILE A 105 8.38 18.88 -0.37
CA ILE A 105 6.97 18.77 -0.67
C ILE A 105 6.18 19.72 0.26
N PRO A 106 5.32 20.59 -0.29
CA PRO A 106 4.59 21.60 0.50
C PRO A 106 3.37 21.04 1.24
N PHE A 107 3.37 19.75 1.57
CA PHE A 107 2.29 19.06 2.27
C PHE A 107 2.87 18.15 3.36
N PRO A 108 2.13 17.90 4.46
CA PRO A 108 2.53 16.94 5.49
C PRO A 108 2.75 15.55 4.89
N ILE A 109 3.86 14.90 5.26
CA ILE A 109 4.22 13.58 4.72
C ILE A 109 3.16 12.51 5.02
N ASP A 110 2.45 12.67 6.13
CA ASP A 110 1.39 11.73 6.54
C ASP A 110 0.14 11.82 5.65
N GLU A 111 0.00 12.92 4.87
CA GLU A 111 -1.05 13.09 3.88
C GLU A 111 -0.62 12.61 2.49
N MET A 112 0.62 12.13 2.35
CA MET A 112 1.20 11.75 1.07
C MET A 112 1.47 10.26 0.99
N VAL A 113 1.18 9.67 -0.16
CA VAL A 113 1.76 8.41 -0.58
C VAL A 113 2.96 8.69 -1.45
N SER A 114 4.09 8.07 -1.15
CA SER A 114 5.33 8.26 -1.89
C SER A 114 5.99 6.94 -2.25
N GLY A 115 6.68 6.94 -3.37
CA GLY A 115 7.57 5.88 -3.80
C GLY A 115 8.89 6.49 -4.28
N HIS A 116 9.95 5.74 -4.20
CA HIS A 116 11.23 6.17 -4.73
C HIS A 116 11.96 5.02 -5.42
N GLN A 117 12.86 5.38 -6.32
CA GLN A 117 13.73 4.44 -6.98
C GLN A 117 15.10 5.06 -7.22
N VAL A 118 16.16 4.31 -6.95
CA VAL A 118 17.51 4.68 -7.37
C VAL A 118 17.61 4.45 -8.88
N LEU A 119 17.93 5.50 -9.61
CA LEU A 119 18.09 5.45 -11.06
C LEU A 119 19.54 5.11 -11.46
N GLY A 120 20.53 5.61 -10.70
CA GLY A 120 21.94 5.39 -11.00
C GLY A 120 22.85 6.17 -10.04
N ASP A 121 24.10 6.32 -10.41
CA ASP A 121 25.08 7.11 -9.67
C ASP A 121 25.28 8.48 -10.33
N THR A 122 25.46 9.52 -9.51
CA THR A 122 25.85 10.84 -10.00
C THR A 122 27.37 10.91 -10.19
N GLU A 123 27.84 11.91 -10.92
CA GLU A 123 29.29 12.14 -11.13
C GLU A 123 30.07 12.33 -9.81
N ASN A 124 29.40 12.77 -8.75
CA ASN A 124 29.99 12.98 -7.42
C ASN A 124 29.97 11.72 -6.54
N GLY A 125 29.44 10.60 -7.03
CA GLY A 125 29.32 9.34 -6.27
C GLY A 125 28.08 9.25 -5.37
N ASP A 126 27.18 10.23 -5.42
CA ASP A 126 25.88 10.17 -4.78
C ASP A 126 24.92 9.30 -5.61
N LYS A 127 23.83 8.83 -5.01
CA LYS A 127 22.75 8.14 -5.72
C LYS A 127 21.78 9.13 -6.33
N SER A 128 21.51 9.01 -7.63
CA SER A 128 20.41 9.67 -8.31
C SER A 128 19.12 8.94 -7.96
N VAL A 129 18.22 9.60 -7.23
CA VAL A 129 16.98 9.00 -6.71
C VAL A 129 15.80 9.72 -7.30
N LEU A 130 14.94 9.00 -8.00
CA LEU A 130 13.63 9.49 -8.40
C LEU A 130 12.68 9.34 -7.21
N ILE A 131 12.06 10.44 -6.82
CA ILE A 131 11.00 10.52 -5.81
C ILE A 131 9.71 10.88 -6.52
N VAL A 132 8.67 10.12 -6.24
CA VAL A 132 7.31 10.38 -6.71
C VAL A 132 6.39 10.39 -5.49
N ALA A 133 5.59 11.43 -5.33
CA ALA A 133 4.64 11.53 -4.24
C ALA A 133 3.31 12.12 -4.71
N SER A 134 2.22 11.70 -4.11
CA SER A 134 0.86 12.20 -4.39
C SER A 134 0.05 12.24 -3.10
N LYS A 135 -1.03 13.03 -3.07
CA LYS A 135 -1.93 13.02 -1.92
C LYS A 135 -2.62 11.67 -1.77
N VAL A 136 -2.55 11.08 -0.56
CA VAL A 136 -3.18 9.78 -0.25
C VAL A 136 -4.66 9.81 -0.62
N GLU A 137 -5.38 10.83 -0.19
CA GLU A 137 -6.82 10.98 -0.44
C GLU A 137 -7.19 10.90 -1.93
N GLN A 138 -6.41 11.55 -2.80
CA GLN A 138 -6.64 11.52 -4.25
C GLN A 138 -6.38 10.13 -4.82
N VAL A 139 -5.29 9.49 -4.42
CA VAL A 139 -4.94 8.16 -4.93
C VAL A 139 -5.94 7.11 -4.44
N GLU A 140 -6.36 7.19 -3.18
CA GLU A 140 -7.37 6.30 -2.61
C GLU A 140 -8.73 6.46 -3.28
N SER A 141 -9.17 7.68 -3.53
CA SER A 141 -10.43 7.98 -4.22
C SER A 141 -10.44 7.40 -5.63
N ILE A 142 -9.37 7.62 -6.40
CA ILE A 142 -9.24 7.07 -7.75
C ILE A 142 -9.21 5.53 -7.70
N ALA A 143 -8.41 4.95 -6.81
CA ALA A 143 -8.31 3.50 -6.71
C ALA A 143 -9.62 2.84 -6.24
N ALA A 144 -10.38 3.51 -5.36
CA ALA A 144 -11.72 3.09 -4.97
C ALA A 144 -12.70 3.13 -6.16
N ALA A 145 -12.69 4.21 -6.94
CA ALA A 145 -13.50 4.33 -8.15
C ALA A 145 -13.17 3.23 -9.18
N VAL A 146 -11.89 2.95 -9.40
CA VAL A 146 -11.43 1.87 -10.28
C VAL A 146 -11.94 0.51 -9.77
N LYS A 147 -11.89 0.28 -8.47
CA LYS A 147 -12.42 -0.95 -7.86
C LYS A 147 -13.94 -1.05 -7.99
N MET A 148 -14.67 0.06 -7.80
CA MET A 148 -16.12 0.12 -8.00
C MET A 148 -16.51 -0.12 -9.47
N ALA A 149 -15.66 0.25 -10.42
CA ALA A 149 -15.85 -0.07 -11.83
C ALA A 149 -15.67 -1.57 -12.15
N GLY A 150 -15.21 -2.38 -11.21
CA GLY A 150 -15.01 -3.82 -11.33
C GLY A 150 -13.57 -4.22 -11.68
N LEU A 151 -12.61 -3.30 -11.58
CA LEU A 151 -11.19 -3.55 -11.82
C LEU A 151 -10.42 -3.67 -10.50
N ASP A 152 -9.32 -4.45 -10.49
CA ASP A 152 -8.46 -4.60 -9.31
C ASP A 152 -7.14 -3.83 -9.50
N PRO A 153 -6.98 -2.62 -8.91
CA PRO A 153 -5.75 -1.84 -9.06
C PRO A 153 -4.57 -2.54 -8.39
N GLU A 154 -3.58 -2.95 -9.18
CA GLU A 154 -2.37 -3.65 -8.71
C GLU A 154 -1.17 -2.72 -8.62
N ILE A 155 -1.07 -1.76 -9.54
CA ILE A 155 -0.03 -0.76 -9.63
C ILE A 155 -0.70 0.60 -9.79
N VAL A 156 -0.26 1.60 -9.06
CA VAL A 156 -0.58 3.00 -9.28
C VAL A 156 0.71 3.75 -9.59
N SER A 157 0.80 4.29 -10.80
CA SER A 157 1.94 5.05 -11.30
C SER A 157 1.49 6.45 -11.76
N VAL A 158 2.39 7.21 -12.35
CA VAL A 158 2.10 8.52 -12.91
C VAL A 158 2.47 8.56 -14.39
N ALA A 159 1.72 9.31 -15.18
CA ALA A 159 1.90 9.36 -16.63
C ALA A 159 3.35 9.68 -17.07
N PRO A 160 4.06 10.64 -16.47
CA PRO A 160 5.45 10.91 -16.83
C PRO A 160 6.40 9.71 -16.66
N VAL A 161 6.21 8.92 -15.59
CA VAL A 161 7.01 7.70 -15.35
C VAL A 161 6.67 6.64 -16.38
N SER A 162 5.39 6.44 -16.67
CA SER A 162 4.94 5.46 -17.67
C SER A 162 5.48 5.80 -19.06
N VAL A 163 5.40 7.07 -19.46
CA VAL A 163 5.95 7.54 -20.74
C VAL A 163 7.47 7.43 -20.80
N ALA A 164 8.18 7.74 -19.69
CA ALA A 164 9.63 7.54 -19.62
C ALA A 164 10.03 6.07 -19.79
N ASN A 165 9.25 5.14 -19.22
CA ASN A 165 9.46 3.71 -19.43
C ASN A 165 9.30 3.29 -20.89
N LEU A 166 8.33 3.89 -21.59
CA LEU A 166 8.13 3.62 -23.00
C LEU A 166 9.32 4.08 -23.85
N VAL A 167 9.83 5.31 -23.59
CA VAL A 167 11.01 5.84 -24.29
C VAL A 167 12.25 5.00 -24.04
N LYS A 168 12.53 4.67 -22.78
CA LYS A 168 13.68 3.85 -22.38
C LYS A 168 13.63 2.42 -22.94
N ALA A 169 12.43 1.90 -23.20
CA ALA A 169 12.25 0.58 -23.80
C ALA A 169 12.32 0.59 -25.33
N ASN A 170 12.33 1.76 -25.97
CA ASN A 170 12.42 1.87 -27.42
C ASN A 170 13.84 1.46 -27.85
N PRO A 171 13.99 0.47 -28.78
CA PRO A 171 15.31 0.04 -29.27
C PRO A 171 16.11 1.14 -29.96
N ALA A 172 15.45 2.19 -30.44
CA ALA A 172 16.10 3.34 -31.08
C ALA A 172 16.65 4.35 -30.05
N TYR A 173 16.32 4.22 -28.77
CA TYR A 173 16.83 5.08 -27.70
C TYR A 173 18.27 4.68 -27.34
N SER A 174 19.20 5.61 -27.46
CA SER A 174 20.63 5.40 -27.27
C SER A 174 21.20 6.17 -26.06
N ASP A 175 20.40 6.36 -25.02
CA ASP A 175 20.75 7.13 -23.80
C ASP A 175 21.09 8.63 -24.06
N GLU A 176 20.81 9.12 -25.25
CA GLU A 176 20.92 10.54 -25.57
C GLU A 176 19.83 11.37 -24.89
N CYS A 177 20.07 12.67 -24.77
CA CYS A 177 19.08 13.58 -24.20
C CYS A 177 17.88 13.72 -25.15
N VAL A 178 16.71 13.27 -24.72
CA VAL A 178 15.44 13.43 -25.45
C VAL A 178 14.41 14.13 -24.57
N VAL A 179 13.52 14.86 -25.20
CA VAL A 179 12.41 15.54 -24.52
C VAL A 179 11.09 14.91 -24.93
N VAL A 180 10.25 14.59 -23.97
CA VAL A 180 8.86 14.20 -24.23
C VAL A 180 7.94 15.31 -23.77
N VAL A 181 7.11 15.79 -24.64
CA VAL A 181 6.09 16.82 -24.39
C VAL A 181 4.71 16.17 -24.49
N ASP A 182 4.15 15.81 -23.34
CA ASP A 182 2.79 15.28 -23.24
C ASP A 182 1.81 16.44 -23.07
N ILE A 183 1.19 16.86 -24.18
CA ILE A 183 0.28 18.00 -24.23
C ILE A 183 -1.12 17.51 -23.88
N GLY A 184 -1.46 17.59 -22.58
CA GLY A 184 -2.76 17.18 -22.07
C GLY A 184 -3.85 18.26 -22.24
N ALA A 185 -4.95 18.09 -21.52
CA ALA A 185 -6.04 19.07 -21.53
C ALA A 185 -5.77 20.26 -20.58
N LYS A 186 -5.27 20.00 -19.38
CA LYS A 186 -5.11 21.02 -18.34
C LYS A 186 -3.67 21.48 -18.15
N THR A 187 -2.73 20.55 -18.28
CA THR A 187 -1.30 20.78 -18.18
C THR A 187 -0.56 20.03 -19.27
N THR A 188 0.61 20.55 -19.63
CA THR A 188 1.61 19.83 -20.42
C THR A 188 2.67 19.27 -19.47
N SER A 189 2.92 17.98 -19.54
CA SER A 189 4.02 17.34 -18.83
C SER A 189 5.24 17.30 -19.74
N LEU A 190 6.29 17.98 -19.34
CA LEU A 190 7.58 17.96 -20.03
C LEU A 190 8.52 17.04 -19.27
N SER A 191 8.95 15.96 -19.90
CA SER A 191 9.93 15.01 -19.37
C SER A 191 11.21 15.07 -20.20
N ILE A 192 12.37 15.28 -19.57
CA ILE A 192 13.68 15.16 -20.20
C ILE A 192 14.31 13.87 -19.70
N ILE A 193 14.69 13.02 -20.63
CA ILE A 193 15.26 11.68 -20.38
C ILE A 193 16.64 11.67 -21.00
N GLU A 194 17.65 11.32 -20.19
CA GLU A 194 19.04 11.23 -20.61
C GLU A 194 19.72 10.12 -19.81
N GLY A 195 20.00 8.99 -20.45
CA GLY A 195 20.48 7.80 -19.75
C GLY A 195 19.59 7.44 -18.57
N GLU A 196 20.14 7.42 -17.36
CA GLU A 196 19.40 7.16 -16.13
C GLU A 196 18.74 8.40 -15.51
N LYS A 197 19.00 9.61 -16.08
CA LYS A 197 18.40 10.85 -15.56
C LYS A 197 16.96 11.01 -16.07
N LEU A 198 16.08 11.49 -15.21
CA LEU A 198 14.71 11.88 -15.53
C LEU A 198 14.41 13.22 -14.86
N TYR A 199 14.23 14.25 -15.66
CA TYR A 199 13.70 15.53 -15.20
C TYR A 199 12.26 15.68 -15.68
N ASN A 200 11.34 16.09 -14.80
CA ASN A 200 9.95 16.35 -15.17
C ASN A 200 9.49 17.70 -14.65
N ARG A 201 8.66 18.38 -15.46
CA ARG A 201 8.01 19.64 -15.10
C ARG A 201 6.60 19.68 -15.67
N ALA A 202 5.63 20.02 -14.84
CA ALA A 202 4.28 20.34 -15.28
C ALA A 202 4.19 21.82 -15.68
N ILE A 203 3.71 22.08 -16.89
CA ILE A 203 3.53 23.41 -17.47
C ILE A 203 2.03 23.68 -17.56
N PRO A 204 1.49 24.78 -16.98
CA PRO A 204 0.05 25.08 -16.97
C PRO A 204 -0.43 25.72 -18.31
N VAL A 205 0.09 25.25 -19.44
CA VAL A 205 -0.31 25.63 -20.81
C VAL A 205 -0.65 24.37 -21.56
N ALA A 206 -1.91 24.21 -21.98
CA ALA A 206 -2.41 22.97 -22.58
C ALA A 206 -3.73 23.20 -23.33
N GLY A 207 -4.44 22.15 -23.70
CA GLY A 207 -5.67 22.22 -24.51
C GLY A 207 -6.75 23.14 -23.98
N ARG A 208 -6.99 23.17 -22.67
CA ARG A 208 -7.96 24.11 -22.06
C ARG A 208 -7.54 25.57 -22.12
N THR A 209 -6.26 25.85 -22.23
CA THR A 209 -5.78 27.21 -22.46
C THR A 209 -6.22 27.69 -23.84
N ILE A 210 -6.08 26.81 -24.85
CA ILE A 210 -6.58 27.07 -26.20
C ILE A 210 -8.10 27.33 -26.18
N THR A 211 -8.86 26.44 -25.56
CA THR A 211 -10.33 26.56 -25.48
C THR A 211 -10.77 27.87 -24.85
N LYS A 212 -10.14 28.26 -23.73
CA LYS A 212 -10.44 29.54 -23.05
C LYS A 212 -10.13 30.75 -23.92
N GLU A 213 -9.01 30.73 -24.63
CA GLU A 213 -8.66 31.85 -25.52
C GLU A 213 -9.52 31.92 -26.77
N ILE A 214 -9.94 30.76 -27.32
CA ILE A 214 -10.95 30.73 -28.40
C ILE A 214 -12.26 31.33 -27.90
N ALA A 215 -12.75 30.93 -26.71
CA ALA A 215 -13.98 31.45 -26.12
C ALA A 215 -13.91 32.97 -25.94
N GLN A 216 -12.80 33.49 -25.44
CA GLN A 216 -12.57 34.95 -25.28
C GLN A 216 -12.48 35.68 -26.61
N ASN A 217 -11.79 35.08 -27.58
CA ASN A 217 -11.58 35.69 -28.89
C ASN A 217 -12.85 35.76 -29.73
N LEU A 218 -13.68 34.70 -29.67
CA LEU A 218 -14.94 34.61 -30.42
C LEU A 218 -16.15 35.14 -29.63
N GLY A 219 -16.05 35.36 -28.33
CA GLY A 219 -17.16 35.74 -27.45
C GLY A 219 -18.19 34.62 -27.27
N CYS A 220 -17.79 33.36 -27.30
CA CYS A 220 -18.65 32.20 -27.19
C CYS A 220 -18.45 31.46 -25.85
N THR A 221 -19.29 30.46 -25.55
CA THR A 221 -19.16 29.63 -24.37
C THR A 221 -17.93 28.69 -24.44
N ILE A 222 -17.50 28.17 -23.32
CA ILE A 222 -16.38 27.22 -23.27
C ILE A 222 -16.72 25.93 -24.06
N GLU A 223 -17.96 25.49 -23.99
CA GLU A 223 -18.47 24.29 -24.68
C GLU A 223 -18.45 24.48 -26.20
N GLU A 224 -18.89 25.66 -26.67
CA GLU A 224 -18.82 26.01 -28.09
C GLU A 224 -17.35 26.12 -28.55
N ALA A 225 -16.51 26.78 -27.79
CA ALA A 225 -15.08 26.90 -28.07
C ALA A 225 -14.38 25.54 -28.14
N GLU A 226 -14.72 24.61 -27.22
CA GLU A 226 -14.20 23.25 -27.25
C GLU A 226 -14.65 22.52 -28.50
N SER A 227 -15.92 22.67 -28.90
CA SER A 227 -16.46 22.08 -30.14
C SER A 227 -15.75 22.62 -31.37
N TYR A 228 -15.54 23.94 -31.46
CA TYR A 228 -14.76 24.56 -32.52
C TYR A 228 -13.32 24.05 -32.57
N LYS A 229 -12.66 23.95 -31.41
CA LYS A 229 -11.30 23.42 -31.32
C LYS A 229 -11.20 22.00 -31.83
N LEU A 230 -12.12 21.11 -31.41
CA LEU A 230 -12.08 19.71 -31.78
C LEU A 230 -12.42 19.48 -33.27
N ALA A 231 -13.28 20.32 -33.85
CA ALA A 231 -13.71 20.15 -35.21
C ALA A 231 -12.74 20.73 -36.23
N ASN A 232 -12.14 21.90 -35.94
CA ASN A 232 -11.52 22.73 -36.96
C ASN A 232 -10.16 23.35 -36.57
N ALA A 233 -9.71 23.19 -35.32
CA ALA A 233 -8.47 23.85 -34.90
C ALA A 233 -7.23 23.21 -35.51
N TYR A 234 -6.29 24.03 -35.91
CA TYR A 234 -4.92 23.65 -36.29
C TYR A 234 -3.95 24.73 -35.80
N VAL A 235 -2.66 24.44 -35.83
CA VAL A 235 -1.63 25.42 -35.41
C VAL A 235 -1.16 26.18 -36.63
N SER A 236 -1.58 27.47 -36.78
CA SER A 236 -1.15 28.34 -37.86
C SER A 236 0.37 28.43 -37.97
N MET A 237 0.92 28.31 -39.18
CA MET A 237 2.35 28.44 -39.43
C MET A 237 2.80 29.91 -39.61
N GLY A 238 1.89 30.87 -39.63
CA GLY A 238 2.17 32.31 -39.60
C GLY A 238 2.05 33.00 -40.95
N GLY A 239 0.87 33.04 -41.52
CA GLY A 239 0.51 33.87 -42.66
C GLY A 239 -0.34 35.07 -42.27
N VAL A 240 -0.54 35.99 -43.18
CA VAL A 240 -1.46 37.13 -42.98
C VAL A 240 -2.90 36.63 -42.89
N MET A 241 -3.26 35.64 -43.73
CA MET A 241 -4.53 34.95 -43.77
C MET A 241 -4.26 33.53 -44.28
N GLU A 242 -4.43 32.52 -43.44
CA GLU A 242 -4.13 31.12 -43.77
C GLU A 242 -5.39 30.33 -44.17
N ASP A 243 -6.56 30.84 -43.79
CA ASP A 243 -7.86 30.23 -44.10
C ASP A 243 -8.81 31.26 -44.72
N GLU A 244 -9.64 30.83 -45.65
CA GLU A 244 -10.68 31.66 -46.27
C GLU A 244 -11.81 31.99 -45.28
N ASP A 245 -12.02 31.12 -44.26
CA ASP A 245 -12.94 31.36 -43.15
C ASP A 245 -12.23 32.17 -42.07
N GLU A 246 -12.65 33.43 -41.90
CA GLU A 246 -12.08 34.34 -40.87
C GLU A 246 -12.15 33.73 -39.46
N THR A 247 -13.17 32.94 -39.15
CA THR A 247 -13.30 32.29 -37.83
C THR A 247 -12.24 31.23 -37.65
N LEU A 248 -12.01 30.40 -38.65
CA LEU A 248 -10.99 29.36 -38.63
C LEU A 248 -9.57 29.97 -38.57
N ASP A 249 -9.33 31.03 -39.35
CA ASP A 249 -8.06 31.76 -39.29
C ASP A 249 -7.79 32.35 -37.90
N ARG A 250 -8.81 32.93 -37.25
CA ARG A 250 -8.71 33.43 -35.85
C ARG A 250 -8.44 32.29 -34.87
N ILE A 251 -9.12 31.15 -34.98
CA ILE A 251 -8.91 29.99 -34.11
C ILE A 251 -7.49 29.46 -34.27
N SER A 252 -6.99 29.29 -35.49
CA SER A 252 -5.66 28.76 -35.78
C SER A 252 -4.54 29.68 -35.22
N LYS A 253 -4.74 31.01 -35.31
CA LYS A 253 -3.84 32.00 -34.73
C LYS A 253 -3.86 31.99 -33.20
N VAL A 254 -5.00 31.74 -32.58
CA VAL A 254 -5.10 31.50 -31.13
C VAL A 254 -4.32 30.25 -30.76
N CYS A 255 -4.48 29.14 -31.49
CA CYS A 255 -3.70 27.92 -31.26
C CYS A 255 -2.20 28.17 -31.34
N ARG A 256 -1.75 28.88 -32.38
CA ARG A 256 -0.34 29.28 -32.53
C ARG A 256 0.14 30.11 -31.34
N SER A 257 -0.62 31.11 -30.90
CA SER A 257 -0.27 31.96 -29.77
C SER A 257 -0.07 31.13 -28.49
N VAL A 258 -0.96 30.20 -28.19
CA VAL A 258 -0.85 29.31 -27.03
C VAL A 258 0.35 28.38 -27.16
N MET A 259 0.57 27.80 -28.35
CA MET A 259 1.71 26.92 -28.59
C MET A 259 3.06 27.67 -28.53
N ALA A 260 3.12 28.93 -28.94
CA ALA A 260 4.30 29.77 -28.80
C ALA A 260 4.64 30.04 -27.33
N ARG A 261 3.64 30.22 -26.47
CA ARG A 261 3.88 30.28 -25.02
C ARG A 261 4.37 28.95 -24.44
N LEU A 262 3.79 27.85 -24.90
CA LEU A 262 4.25 26.52 -24.51
C LEU A 262 5.70 26.30 -24.94
N GLN A 263 6.05 26.62 -26.17
CA GLN A 263 7.42 26.57 -26.71
C GLN A 263 8.40 27.39 -25.85
N THR A 264 8.02 28.58 -25.41
CA THR A 264 8.83 29.41 -24.52
C THR A 264 9.11 28.70 -23.18
N GLU A 265 8.09 28.05 -22.59
CA GLU A 265 8.25 27.30 -21.34
C GLU A 265 9.05 26.01 -21.54
N ILE A 266 8.91 25.35 -22.71
CA ILE A 266 9.74 24.20 -23.08
C ILE A 266 11.22 24.63 -23.14
N ASN A 267 11.54 25.68 -23.88
CA ASN A 267 12.90 26.20 -24.01
C ASN A 267 13.47 26.62 -22.65
N ARG A 268 12.68 27.25 -21.80
CA ARG A 268 13.08 27.61 -20.43
C ARG A 268 13.42 26.38 -19.61
N SER A 269 12.65 25.30 -19.75
CA SER A 269 12.87 24.04 -19.02
C SER A 269 14.12 23.30 -19.53
N ILE A 270 14.34 23.27 -20.84
CA ILE A 270 15.56 22.72 -21.46
C ILE A 270 16.80 23.50 -20.99
N ASN A 271 16.74 24.82 -21.01
CA ASN A 271 17.83 25.68 -20.55
C ASN A 271 18.13 25.49 -19.05
N PHE A 272 17.07 25.36 -18.23
CA PHE A 272 17.23 25.04 -16.81
C PHE A 272 17.90 23.69 -16.61
N TYR A 273 17.45 22.64 -17.32
CA TYR A 273 18.04 21.31 -17.25
C TYR A 273 19.52 21.33 -17.60
N ARG A 274 19.88 22.00 -18.70
CA ARG A 274 21.28 22.13 -19.13
C ARG A 274 22.16 22.90 -18.15
N SER A 275 21.66 24.04 -17.66
CA SER A 275 22.48 24.97 -16.84
C SER A 275 22.52 24.62 -15.37
N GLN A 276 21.44 24.04 -14.81
CA GLN A 276 21.30 23.78 -13.38
C GLN A 276 21.39 22.30 -13.00
N GLN A 277 21.07 21.39 -13.95
CA GLN A 277 21.10 19.94 -13.70
C GLN A 277 22.28 19.25 -14.41
N GLY A 278 23.13 20.02 -15.11
CA GLY A 278 24.30 19.45 -15.85
C GLY A 278 23.88 18.48 -16.96
N GLY A 279 22.71 18.71 -17.59
CA GLY A 279 22.20 17.85 -18.65
C GLY A 279 22.67 18.25 -20.04
N GLY A 280 22.52 17.32 -21.00
CA GLY A 280 22.85 17.50 -22.41
C GLY A 280 21.90 18.40 -23.18
N THR A 281 22.19 18.63 -24.44
CA THR A 281 21.27 19.28 -25.39
C THR A 281 20.37 18.22 -25.98
N PRO A 282 19.04 18.40 -25.99
CA PRO A 282 18.14 17.45 -26.60
C PRO A 282 18.43 17.25 -28.09
N VAL A 283 18.49 16.00 -28.51
CA VAL A 283 18.63 15.61 -29.91
C VAL A 283 17.31 15.42 -30.61
N LYS A 284 16.25 15.08 -29.80
CA LYS A 284 14.92 14.81 -30.32
C LYS A 284 13.83 15.22 -29.32
N VAL A 285 12.70 15.65 -29.85
CA VAL A 285 11.47 15.94 -29.07
C VAL A 285 10.36 15.00 -29.53
N TYR A 286 9.78 14.28 -28.58
CA TYR A 286 8.59 13.47 -28.81
C TYR A 286 7.34 14.20 -28.33
N LEU A 287 6.32 14.28 -29.19
CA LEU A 287 5.01 14.81 -28.86
C LEU A 287 4.06 13.66 -28.53
N THR A 288 3.26 13.83 -27.49
CA THR A 288 2.20 12.90 -27.09
C THR A 288 1.07 13.65 -26.39
N GLY A 289 -0.02 12.97 -26.07
CA GLY A 289 -1.19 13.56 -25.42
C GLY A 289 -2.25 14.07 -26.39
N GLY A 290 -3.48 14.25 -25.88
CA GLY A 290 -4.65 14.55 -26.74
C GLY A 290 -4.56 15.87 -27.52
N THR A 291 -3.88 16.88 -26.97
CA THR A 291 -3.72 18.17 -27.67
C THR A 291 -2.62 18.09 -28.75
N ALA A 292 -1.73 17.10 -28.69
CA ALA A 292 -0.75 16.86 -29.74
C ALA A 292 -1.38 16.36 -31.07
N LEU A 293 -2.67 16.01 -31.05
CA LEU A 293 -3.43 15.67 -32.25
C LEU A 293 -3.84 16.91 -33.10
N LEU A 294 -3.57 18.13 -32.64
CA LEU A 294 -3.82 19.33 -33.43
C LEU A 294 -2.97 19.28 -34.71
N PRO A 295 -3.60 19.46 -35.88
CA PRO A 295 -2.86 19.52 -37.15
C PRO A 295 -1.76 20.58 -37.12
N GLN A 296 -0.65 20.32 -37.79
CA GLN A 296 0.52 21.19 -37.94
C GLN A 296 1.32 21.45 -36.64
N ILE A 297 0.95 20.82 -35.52
CA ILE A 297 1.64 21.02 -34.25
C ILE A 297 3.10 20.48 -34.29
N GLY A 298 3.32 19.37 -34.97
CA GLY A 298 4.64 18.79 -35.16
C GLY A 298 5.59 19.74 -35.92
N GLU A 299 5.13 20.23 -37.08
CA GLU A 299 5.85 21.17 -37.91
C GLU A 299 6.13 22.49 -37.16
N PHE A 300 5.14 22.99 -36.42
CA PHE A 300 5.30 24.19 -35.57
C PHE A 300 6.41 24.01 -34.56
N PHE A 301 6.43 22.91 -33.80
CA PHE A 301 7.47 22.70 -32.79
C PHE A 301 8.82 22.39 -33.41
N GLN A 302 8.88 21.70 -34.55
CA GLN A 302 10.13 21.45 -35.26
C GLN A 302 10.78 22.75 -35.72
N ASP A 303 10.01 23.67 -36.29
CA ASP A 303 10.48 24.98 -36.71
C ASP A 303 10.89 25.84 -35.48
N ALA A 304 10.04 25.85 -34.43
CA ALA A 304 10.22 26.69 -33.26
C ALA A 304 11.33 26.23 -32.30
N LEU A 305 11.65 24.95 -32.23
CA LEU A 305 12.66 24.39 -31.33
C LEU A 305 14.00 24.15 -32.06
N GLY A 306 13.99 23.98 -33.37
CA GLY A 306 15.19 23.71 -34.17
C GLY A 306 15.80 22.34 -33.91
N VAL A 307 15.02 21.39 -33.44
CA VAL A 307 15.37 19.99 -33.19
C VAL A 307 14.36 19.09 -33.88
N GLU A 308 14.75 17.86 -34.15
CA GLU A 308 13.85 16.86 -34.72
C GLU A 308 12.64 16.61 -33.78
N VAL A 309 11.42 16.70 -34.34
CA VAL A 309 10.18 16.50 -33.62
C VAL A 309 9.40 15.35 -34.23
N GLU A 310 9.07 14.36 -33.39
CA GLU A 310 8.27 13.20 -33.80
C GLU A 310 7.12 12.97 -32.83
N PHE A 311 6.09 12.29 -33.28
CA PHE A 311 5.07 11.79 -32.36
C PHE A 311 5.55 10.52 -31.67
N LEU A 312 5.36 10.45 -30.35
CA LEU A 312 5.72 9.26 -29.59
C LEU A 312 4.85 8.09 -30.05
N ASN A 313 5.48 7.10 -30.66
CA ASN A 313 4.80 5.90 -31.14
C ASN A 313 5.01 4.72 -30.20
N PRO A 314 4.03 4.31 -29.38
CA PRO A 314 4.15 3.16 -28.51
C PRO A 314 4.29 1.82 -29.26
N LEU A 315 3.91 1.76 -30.54
CA LEU A 315 4.02 0.54 -31.34
C LEU A 315 5.44 0.16 -31.71
N ASP A 316 6.40 1.05 -31.52
CA ASP A 316 7.83 0.74 -31.65
C ASP A 316 8.32 -0.21 -30.54
N VAL A 317 7.57 -0.27 -29.43
CA VAL A 317 7.93 -1.05 -28.22
C VAL A 317 6.89 -2.13 -27.95
N VAL A 318 5.62 -1.86 -28.23
CA VAL A 318 4.50 -2.75 -27.96
C VAL A 318 3.99 -3.35 -29.27
N ALA A 319 3.84 -4.66 -29.34
CA ALA A 319 3.28 -5.30 -30.50
C ALA A 319 1.75 -5.14 -30.57
N VAL A 320 1.21 -5.09 -31.77
CA VAL A 320 -0.23 -5.08 -32.06
C VAL A 320 -0.50 -5.95 -33.28
N ALA A 321 -1.68 -6.57 -33.34
CA ALA A 321 -2.03 -7.45 -34.45
C ALA A 321 -2.25 -6.68 -35.77
N ASP A 322 -2.83 -5.49 -35.68
CA ASP A 322 -3.12 -4.62 -36.81
C ASP A 322 -2.82 -3.16 -36.43
N PRO A 323 -1.65 -2.61 -36.84
CA PRO A 323 -1.27 -1.24 -36.54
C PRO A 323 -2.24 -0.20 -37.08
N ASP A 324 -2.85 -0.44 -38.23
CA ASP A 324 -3.77 0.50 -38.87
C ASP A 324 -5.08 0.67 -38.09
N SER A 325 -5.45 -0.34 -37.27
CA SER A 325 -6.62 -0.28 -36.39
C SER A 325 -6.51 0.74 -35.27
N VAL A 326 -5.30 1.17 -34.93
CA VAL A 326 -5.03 2.15 -33.87
C VAL A 326 -5.15 3.58 -34.39
N GLY A 327 -4.77 3.84 -35.65
CA GLY A 327 -4.88 5.13 -36.30
C GLY A 327 -4.19 6.26 -35.51
N SER A 328 -4.83 7.43 -35.47
CA SER A 328 -4.33 8.61 -34.74
C SER A 328 -4.30 8.43 -33.21
N ASP A 329 -5.10 7.50 -32.68
CA ASP A 329 -5.15 7.23 -31.23
C ASP A 329 -3.85 6.67 -30.66
N VAL A 330 -2.93 6.25 -31.53
CA VAL A 330 -1.60 5.76 -31.14
C VAL A 330 -0.90 6.70 -30.15
N VAL A 331 -1.03 8.01 -30.36
CA VAL A 331 -0.43 9.05 -29.51
C VAL A 331 -0.98 9.03 -28.07
N LEU A 332 -2.20 8.55 -27.87
CA LEU A 332 -2.84 8.45 -26.56
C LEU A 332 -2.41 7.23 -25.76
N LEU A 333 -1.82 6.23 -26.42
CA LEU A 333 -1.47 4.95 -25.79
C LEU A 333 -0.12 4.97 -25.06
N GLY A 334 0.67 6.04 -25.13
CA GLY A 334 2.01 6.12 -24.56
C GLY A 334 2.07 5.74 -23.08
N ALA A 335 1.20 6.30 -22.26
CA ALA A 335 1.15 6.00 -20.84
C ALA A 335 0.67 4.57 -20.54
N THR A 336 -0.32 4.03 -21.28
CA THR A 336 -0.82 2.66 -21.10
C THR A 336 0.22 1.62 -21.53
N ALA A 337 0.99 1.90 -22.59
CA ALA A 337 2.08 1.04 -23.03
C ALA A 337 3.20 0.97 -21.98
N GLY A 338 3.61 2.12 -21.44
CA GLY A 338 4.58 2.17 -20.33
C GLY A 338 4.11 1.46 -19.06
N LEU A 339 2.82 1.52 -18.74
CA LEU A 339 2.23 0.74 -17.66
C LEU A 339 2.27 -0.77 -17.94
N ALA A 340 2.02 -1.18 -19.18
CA ALA A 340 2.11 -2.58 -19.57
C ALA A 340 3.53 -3.12 -19.41
N LEU A 341 4.57 -2.32 -19.73
CA LEU A 341 5.96 -2.66 -19.46
C LEU A 341 6.23 -2.82 -17.96
N GLN A 342 5.72 -1.90 -17.14
CA GLN A 342 5.86 -1.99 -15.68
C GLN A 342 5.19 -3.26 -15.12
N ALA A 343 4.01 -3.58 -15.58
CA ALA A 343 3.26 -4.78 -15.17
C ALA A 343 3.88 -6.09 -15.70
N ALA A 344 4.60 -6.02 -16.82
CA ALA A 344 5.40 -7.12 -17.35
C ALA A 344 6.71 -7.33 -16.56
N GLY A 345 7.13 -6.35 -15.74
CA GLY A 345 8.42 -6.36 -15.03
C GLY A 345 9.60 -6.03 -15.94
N SER A 346 9.36 -5.40 -17.10
CA SER A 346 10.39 -4.99 -18.08
C SER A 346 10.65 -3.47 -18.09
N ALA A 347 9.98 -2.71 -17.24
CA ALA A 347 10.16 -1.28 -17.13
C ALA A 347 11.44 -0.92 -16.38
N SER A 348 12.12 0.14 -16.81
CA SER A 348 13.31 0.69 -16.13
C SER A 348 12.93 1.38 -14.81
N ILE A 349 11.74 1.97 -14.75
CA ILE A 349 11.23 2.67 -13.56
C ILE A 349 9.98 1.96 -13.05
N SER A 350 10.01 1.50 -11.81
CA SER A 350 8.96 0.67 -11.20
C SER A 350 8.33 1.30 -9.94
N VAL A 351 8.34 2.63 -9.84
CA VAL A 351 7.71 3.33 -8.71
C VAL A 351 6.20 3.02 -8.65
N ASN A 352 5.74 2.67 -7.45
CA ASN A 352 4.35 2.31 -7.20
C ASN A 352 3.79 3.15 -6.04
N LEU A 353 2.73 3.90 -6.30
CA LEU A 353 2.01 4.75 -5.35
C LEU A 353 0.74 4.08 -4.80
N THR A 354 0.64 2.76 -4.85
CA THR A 354 -0.52 2.06 -4.26
C THR A 354 -0.58 2.34 -2.77
N PRO A 355 -1.68 2.92 -2.26
CA PRO A 355 -1.81 3.26 -0.85
C PRO A 355 -1.68 2.04 0.07
N PRO A 356 -1.11 2.22 1.27
CA PRO A 356 -0.99 1.15 2.27
C PRO A 356 -2.32 0.47 2.58
N SER A 357 -3.42 1.22 2.64
CA SER A 357 -4.78 0.71 2.87
C SER A 357 -5.19 -0.36 1.85
N ILE A 358 -4.85 -0.17 0.57
CA ILE A 358 -5.15 -1.14 -0.50
C ILE A 358 -4.22 -2.36 -0.39
N ILE A 359 -2.94 -2.13 -0.08
CA ILE A 359 -1.97 -3.23 0.10
C ILE A 359 -2.37 -4.12 1.28
N GLU A 360 -2.79 -3.52 2.40
CA GLU A 360 -3.24 -4.22 3.60
C GLU A 360 -4.53 -4.99 3.33
N ALA A 361 -5.53 -4.35 2.71
CA ALA A 361 -6.78 -5.01 2.33
C ALA A 361 -6.54 -6.22 1.40
N LYS A 362 -5.58 -6.13 0.47
CA LYS A 362 -5.19 -7.26 -0.38
C LYS A 362 -4.52 -8.38 0.39
N LYS A 363 -3.62 -8.05 1.32
CA LYS A 363 -2.97 -9.03 2.19
C LYS A 363 -3.98 -9.75 3.07
N GLU A 364 -4.96 -9.03 3.61
CA GLU A 364 -6.05 -9.60 4.39
C GLU A 364 -6.93 -10.52 3.53
N ALA A 365 -7.34 -10.07 2.35
CA ALA A 365 -8.13 -10.87 1.42
C ALA A 365 -7.40 -12.17 1.00
N GLN A 366 -6.07 -12.13 0.84
CA GLN A 366 -5.27 -13.32 0.55
C GLN A 366 -5.16 -14.28 1.74
N ARG A 367 -5.31 -13.80 2.99
CA ARG A 367 -5.28 -14.64 4.19
C ARG A 367 -6.60 -15.37 4.44
N ILE A 368 -7.73 -14.79 4.02
CA ILE A 368 -9.08 -15.34 4.22
C ILE A 368 -9.19 -16.82 3.77
N PRO A 369 -8.76 -17.23 2.55
CA PRO A 369 -8.87 -18.62 2.13
C PRO A 369 -8.01 -19.57 2.99
N PHE A 370 -6.85 -19.13 3.48
CA PHE A 370 -6.01 -19.92 4.38
C PHE A 370 -6.64 -20.09 5.76
N VAL A 371 -7.28 -19.03 6.28
CA VAL A 371 -8.05 -19.09 7.53
C VAL A 371 -9.24 -20.03 7.37
N PHE A 372 -9.92 -19.96 6.23
CA PHE A 372 -11.05 -20.85 5.94
C PHE A 372 -10.62 -22.32 5.83
N VAL A 373 -9.54 -22.59 5.08
CA VAL A 373 -8.94 -23.94 4.98
C VAL A 373 -8.48 -24.41 6.37
N GLY A 374 -7.85 -23.55 7.16
CA GLY A 374 -7.45 -23.86 8.53
C GLY A 374 -8.64 -24.18 9.43
N ALA A 375 -9.73 -23.40 9.32
CA ALA A 375 -10.97 -23.66 10.07
C ALA A 375 -11.63 -24.97 9.66
N VAL A 376 -11.71 -25.26 8.36
CA VAL A 376 -12.23 -26.54 7.85
C VAL A 376 -11.36 -27.71 8.31
N ALA A 377 -10.03 -27.57 8.22
CA ALA A 377 -9.10 -28.59 8.70
C ALA A 377 -9.23 -28.83 10.21
N PHE A 378 -9.41 -27.76 10.99
CA PHE A 378 -9.64 -27.83 12.43
C PHE A 378 -10.96 -28.56 12.77
N VAL A 379 -12.05 -28.23 12.05
CA VAL A 379 -13.34 -28.90 12.21
C VAL A 379 -13.23 -30.38 11.81
N ALA A 380 -12.54 -30.68 10.70
CA ALA A 380 -12.33 -32.06 10.26
C ALA A 380 -11.47 -32.86 11.26
N ALA A 381 -10.39 -32.26 11.78
CA ALA A 381 -9.56 -32.87 12.81
C ALA A 381 -10.32 -33.09 14.11
N SER A 382 -11.16 -32.12 14.52
CA SER A 382 -12.00 -32.23 15.71
C SER A 382 -13.07 -33.32 15.54
N ALA A 383 -13.68 -33.43 14.35
CA ALA A 383 -14.63 -34.47 14.03
C ALA A 383 -13.98 -35.85 13.99
N ALA A 384 -12.79 -35.97 13.39
CA ALA A 384 -11.99 -37.19 13.37
C ALA A 384 -11.57 -37.62 14.79
N TRP A 385 -11.13 -36.66 15.60
CA TRP A 385 -10.80 -36.91 17.00
C TRP A 385 -12.01 -37.35 17.82
N PHE A 386 -13.17 -36.69 17.60
CA PHE A 386 -14.42 -37.05 18.24
C PHE A 386 -14.89 -38.48 17.79
N ALA A 387 -14.72 -38.78 16.50
CA ALA A 387 -15.05 -40.12 15.98
C ALA A 387 -14.13 -41.18 16.57
N ALA A 388 -12.81 -40.91 16.69
CA ALA A 388 -11.86 -41.80 17.34
C ALA A 388 -12.19 -42.00 18.83
N GLN A 389 -12.51 -40.93 19.55
CA GLN A 389 -12.98 -41.00 20.95
C GLN A 389 -14.26 -41.84 21.08
N LYS A 390 -15.18 -41.67 20.13
CA LYS A 390 -16.44 -42.43 20.12
C LYS A 390 -16.21 -43.93 19.82
N SER A 391 -15.25 -44.27 18.94
CA SER A 391 -14.89 -45.67 18.67
C SER A 391 -14.18 -46.29 19.88
N GLU A 392 -13.30 -45.54 20.55
CA GLU A 392 -12.62 -46.00 21.77
C GLU A 392 -13.62 -46.16 22.94
N LEU A 393 -14.61 -45.27 23.03
CA LEU A 393 -15.68 -45.36 24.02
C LEU A 393 -16.61 -46.57 23.73
N ALA A 394 -16.86 -46.86 22.44
CA ALA A 394 -17.64 -48.05 22.05
C ALA A 394 -16.89 -49.34 22.37
N GLU A 395 -15.59 -49.38 22.11
CA GLU A 395 -14.73 -50.50 22.45
C GLU A 395 -14.64 -50.72 23.97
N LEU A 396 -14.45 -49.64 24.73
CA LEU A 396 -14.47 -49.66 26.20
C LEU A 396 -15.84 -50.02 26.79
N THR A 397 -16.95 -49.65 26.11
CA THR A 397 -18.29 -50.06 26.55
C THR A 397 -18.54 -51.52 26.26
N GLU A 398 -18.10 -52.04 25.13
CA GLU A 398 -18.19 -53.46 24.79
C GLU A 398 -17.32 -54.31 25.72
N GLU A 399 -16.10 -53.82 26.04
CA GLU A 399 -15.21 -54.46 27.01
C GLU A 399 -15.78 -54.38 28.42
N ASN A 400 -16.39 -53.26 28.79
CA ASN A 400 -17.08 -53.10 30.09
C ASN A 400 -18.35 -53.97 30.22
N GLU A 401 -19.09 -54.13 29.10
CA GLU A 401 -20.21 -55.09 29.08
C GLU A 401 -19.72 -56.53 29.19
N ARG A 402 -18.62 -56.87 28.51
CA ARG A 402 -17.95 -58.20 28.63
C ARG A 402 -17.45 -58.44 30.03
N LEU A 403 -16.70 -57.46 30.59
CA LEU A 403 -16.19 -57.51 31.96
C LEU A 403 -17.33 -57.54 32.99
N SER A 404 -18.45 -56.84 32.72
CA SER A 404 -19.61 -56.84 33.59
C SER A 404 -20.39 -58.17 33.54
N GLN A 405 -20.40 -58.81 32.38
CA GLN A 405 -20.93 -60.18 32.24
C GLN A 405 -20.00 -61.23 32.92
N GLU A 406 -18.68 -61.11 32.78
CA GLU A 406 -17.73 -61.90 33.52
C GLU A 406 -17.79 -61.66 35.04
N ALA A 407 -17.89 -60.39 35.45
CA ALA A 407 -18.06 -60.02 36.85
C ALA A 407 -19.37 -60.55 37.44
N ARG A 408 -20.48 -60.57 36.64
CA ARG A 408 -21.76 -61.19 37.07
C ARG A 408 -21.63 -62.68 37.21
N MET A 409 -20.87 -63.35 36.32
CA MET A 409 -20.62 -64.80 36.39
C MET A 409 -19.68 -65.18 37.55
N LEU A 410 -18.73 -64.29 37.88
CA LEU A 410 -17.86 -64.48 39.04
C LEU A 410 -18.54 -64.11 40.37
N THR A 411 -19.49 -63.12 40.38
CA THR A 411 -20.25 -62.77 41.59
C THR A 411 -21.32 -63.75 41.98
N GLU A 412 -21.72 -64.64 41.10
CA GLU A 412 -22.55 -65.80 41.50
C GLU A 412 -21.73 -66.86 42.25
N ASN A 413 -20.38 -66.88 42.14
CA ASN A 413 -19.54 -67.92 42.74
C ASN A 413 -18.69 -67.52 43.93
N GLU A 414 -18.52 -66.21 44.24
CA GLU A 414 -17.79 -65.85 45.47
C GLU A 414 -18.39 -64.68 46.19
N ARG A 415 -18.97 -64.98 47.31
CA ARG A 415 -19.27 -64.05 48.37
C ARG A 415 -17.94 -63.41 48.85
N PHE A 416 -17.90 -62.12 48.87
CA PHE A 416 -16.93 -61.29 49.54
C PHE A 416 -15.50 -61.22 48.95
N ASN A 417 -15.22 -60.09 48.35
CA ASN A 417 -13.83 -59.74 48.32
C ASN A 417 -13.60 -58.20 48.59
N THR A 418 -12.91 -57.96 49.66
CA THR A 418 -12.57 -56.65 50.19
C THR A 418 -11.68 -55.80 49.28
N GLU A 419 -11.13 -56.39 48.17
CA GLU A 419 -10.29 -55.70 47.19
C GLU A 419 -11.04 -54.70 46.27
N SER A 420 -12.35 -54.90 46.04
CA SER A 420 -13.16 -53.99 45.22
C SER A 420 -13.29 -52.59 45.84
N ILE A 421 -13.24 -52.50 47.15
CA ILE A 421 -13.34 -51.20 47.88
C ILE A 421 -12.03 -50.40 47.80
N GLN A 422 -10.88 -51.09 47.70
CA GLN A 422 -9.59 -50.38 47.56
C GLN A 422 -9.43 -49.81 46.14
N LEU A 423 -9.87 -50.53 45.09
CA LEU A 423 -9.82 -50.04 43.72
C LEU A 423 -10.70 -48.77 43.53
N PHE A 424 -11.89 -48.74 44.11
CA PHE A 424 -12.78 -47.59 44.02
C PHE A 424 -12.18 -46.31 44.70
N ASN A 425 -11.40 -46.47 45.75
CA ASN A 425 -10.76 -45.35 46.42
C ASN A 425 -9.56 -44.80 45.59
N VAL A 426 -8.85 -45.66 44.87
CA VAL A 426 -7.74 -45.24 43.99
C VAL A 426 -8.24 -44.46 42.77
N GLU A 427 -9.36 -44.92 42.14
CA GLU A 427 -9.93 -44.17 41.02
C GLU A 427 -10.53 -42.83 41.43
N LYS A 428 -11.10 -42.72 42.61
CA LYS A 428 -11.62 -41.49 43.17
C LYS A 428 -10.49 -40.46 43.44
N GLU A 429 -9.33 -40.93 43.84
CA GLU A 429 -8.16 -40.07 44.03
C GLU A 429 -7.55 -39.63 42.69
N ALA A 430 -7.57 -40.48 41.68
CA ALA A 430 -7.14 -40.13 40.33
C ALA A 430 -8.07 -39.12 39.66
N ALA A 431 -9.39 -39.24 39.79
CA ALA A 431 -10.39 -38.29 39.30
C ALA A 431 -10.23 -36.91 39.96
N GLY A 432 -9.89 -36.85 41.24
CA GLY A 432 -9.59 -35.62 41.96
C GLY A 432 -8.36 -34.87 41.43
N LYS A 433 -7.37 -35.62 40.95
CA LYS A 433 -6.14 -35.04 40.33
C LYS A 433 -6.47 -34.47 38.93
N PHE A 434 -7.38 -35.07 38.19
CA PHE A 434 -7.82 -34.56 36.87
C PHE A 434 -8.66 -33.28 37.01
N ALA A 435 -9.57 -33.22 37.96
CA ALA A 435 -10.39 -32.04 38.24
C ALA A 435 -9.51 -30.80 38.57
N LYS A 436 -8.45 -30.98 39.36
CA LYS A 436 -7.48 -29.92 39.66
C LYS A 436 -6.68 -29.43 38.45
N ARG A 437 -6.46 -30.27 37.43
CA ARG A 437 -5.79 -29.87 36.18
C ARG A 437 -6.69 -29.02 35.29
N ILE A 438 -7.96 -29.33 35.20
CA ILE A 438 -8.95 -28.55 34.44
C ILE A 438 -9.14 -27.18 35.07
N GLU A 439 -9.25 -27.12 36.40
CA GLU A 439 -9.37 -25.87 37.13
C GLU A 439 -8.16 -24.91 36.91
N ARG A 440 -6.96 -25.44 36.86
CA ARG A 440 -5.76 -24.64 36.52
C ARG A 440 -5.78 -24.07 35.12
N ARG A 441 -6.28 -24.82 34.14
CA ARG A 441 -6.40 -24.37 32.74
C ARG A 441 -7.36 -23.20 32.61
N ASP A 442 -8.53 -23.29 33.24
CA ASP A 442 -9.57 -22.28 33.12
C ASP A 442 -9.13 -20.97 33.82
N LYS A 443 -8.45 -21.06 34.96
CA LYS A 443 -7.83 -19.91 35.63
C LYS A 443 -6.77 -19.21 34.75
N CYS A 444 -5.98 -19.94 33.97
CA CYS A 444 -5.00 -19.38 33.06
C CYS A 444 -5.66 -18.61 31.90
N LEU A 445 -6.73 -19.12 31.32
CA LEU A 445 -7.45 -18.48 30.22
C LEU A 445 -8.07 -17.14 30.64
N VAL A 446 -8.65 -17.07 31.82
CA VAL A 446 -9.24 -15.84 32.35
C VAL A 446 -8.15 -14.78 32.59
N ARG A 447 -6.98 -15.20 33.11
CA ARG A 447 -5.83 -14.32 33.33
C ARG A 447 -5.30 -13.76 32.01
N ILE A 448 -5.18 -14.58 30.95
CA ILE A 448 -4.78 -14.16 29.61
C ILE A 448 -5.80 -13.17 29.05
N GLU A 449 -7.10 -13.43 29.21
CA GLU A 449 -8.16 -12.54 28.72
C GLU A 449 -8.15 -11.17 29.43
N ALA A 450 -7.86 -11.12 30.73
CA ALA A 450 -7.71 -9.87 31.46
C ALA A 450 -6.55 -9.02 30.91
N VAL A 451 -5.41 -9.63 30.63
CA VAL A 451 -4.28 -8.93 30.00
C VAL A 451 -4.62 -8.53 28.59
N ARG A 452 -5.30 -9.38 27.81
CA ARG A 452 -5.73 -9.08 26.44
C ARG A 452 -6.63 -7.85 26.37
N LYS A 453 -7.53 -7.67 27.34
CA LYS A 453 -8.42 -6.51 27.42
C LYS A 453 -7.71 -5.22 27.81
N ALA A 454 -6.56 -5.31 28.48
CA ALA A 454 -5.79 -4.16 28.93
C ALA A 454 -4.80 -3.63 27.87
N ILE A 455 -4.53 -4.38 26.82
CA ILE A 455 -3.65 -4.00 25.71
C ILE A 455 -4.46 -3.57 24.48
N GLU A 456 -3.85 -2.75 23.62
CA GLU A 456 -4.47 -2.31 22.37
C GLU A 456 -4.59 -3.45 21.36
N PRO A 457 -5.51 -3.33 20.36
CA PRO A 457 -5.70 -4.33 19.31
C PRO A 457 -4.44 -4.63 18.49
N ASP A 458 -3.52 -3.68 18.40
CA ASP A 458 -2.27 -3.78 17.66
C ASP A 458 -1.09 -4.29 18.50
N MET A 459 -1.35 -4.68 19.75
CA MET A 459 -0.38 -5.28 20.66
C MET A 459 -0.73 -6.74 20.90
N TRP A 460 0.27 -7.56 21.20
CA TRP A 460 0.07 -8.97 21.47
C TRP A 460 0.96 -9.47 22.60
N ILE A 461 0.49 -10.52 23.26
CA ILE A 461 1.26 -11.21 24.29
C ILE A 461 2.32 -12.08 23.58
N ALA A 462 3.60 -11.74 23.77
CA ALA A 462 4.71 -12.43 23.14
C ALA A 462 5.26 -13.57 24.01
N LYS A 463 5.13 -13.44 25.33
CA LYS A 463 5.58 -14.46 26.27
C LYS A 463 4.71 -14.43 27.52
N TRP A 464 4.44 -15.59 28.07
CA TRP A 464 3.73 -15.81 29.33
C TRP A 464 4.49 -16.85 30.12
N GLU A 465 4.97 -16.48 31.32
CA GLU A 465 5.76 -17.37 32.16
C GLU A 465 5.41 -17.16 33.63
N GLU A 466 5.00 -18.20 34.32
CA GLU A 466 4.78 -18.16 35.77
C GLU A 466 6.08 -18.51 36.49
N LYS A 467 6.54 -17.63 37.40
CA LYS A 467 7.74 -17.79 38.21
C LYS A 467 7.38 -17.70 39.69
N THR A 468 7.88 -18.62 40.48
CA THR A 468 7.78 -18.52 41.93
C THR A 468 8.99 -17.76 42.45
N ILE A 469 8.75 -16.60 43.06
CA ILE A 469 9.79 -15.79 43.69
C ILE A 469 9.66 -15.83 45.22
N GLU A 470 10.79 -15.79 45.91
CA GLU A 470 10.81 -15.67 47.36
C GLU A 470 10.94 -14.19 47.75
N VAL A 471 9.92 -13.67 48.43
CA VAL A 471 9.88 -12.27 48.87
C VAL A 471 9.97 -12.25 50.40
N ALA A 472 10.73 -11.32 50.97
CA ALA A 472 10.79 -11.12 52.41
C ALA A 472 9.39 -10.77 52.94
N ALA A 473 8.91 -11.46 53.96
CA ALA A 473 7.62 -11.17 54.57
C ALA A 473 7.61 -9.74 55.14
N PRO A 474 6.54 -8.95 54.93
CA PRO A 474 6.44 -7.62 55.51
C PRO A 474 6.47 -7.71 57.02
N GLN A 475 7.39 -7.01 57.67
CA GLN A 475 7.47 -6.94 59.12
C GLN A 475 6.22 -6.22 59.67
N PRO A 476 5.52 -6.75 60.65
CA PRO A 476 4.39 -6.05 61.27
C PRO A 476 4.88 -4.78 61.97
N GLN A 477 4.36 -3.64 61.51
CA GLN A 477 4.54 -2.37 62.21
C GLN A 477 3.74 -2.40 63.51
N ASN A 478 4.29 -3.00 64.56
CA ASN A 478 4.05 -2.71 65.96
C ASN A 478 4.55 -3.86 66.83
N SER A 479 5.74 -3.73 67.39
CA SER A 479 6.01 -4.25 68.71
C SER A 479 7.22 -3.55 69.29
N ASN A 480 6.98 -2.93 70.43
CA ASN A 480 7.96 -2.31 71.33
C ASN A 480 9.15 -3.21 71.64
N ARG A 481 10.32 -2.56 71.66
CA ARG A 481 11.55 -2.80 72.45
C ARG A 481 11.56 -4.04 73.34
N TYR A 482 12.65 -4.71 73.22
CA TYR A 482 13.21 -5.81 74.03
C TYR A 482 13.02 -7.22 73.51
N ARG A 483 13.99 -7.65 72.68
CA ARG A 483 14.67 -8.93 72.88
C ARG A 483 15.95 -9.03 72.05
N ARG A 484 17.03 -9.33 72.84
CA ARG A 484 18.35 -9.67 72.32
C ARG A 484 18.35 -10.92 71.47
N ASN A 485 19.24 -10.90 70.45
CA ASN A 485 19.96 -12.02 69.84
C ASN A 485 19.32 -13.41 69.95
N ARG A 486 18.73 -13.84 68.87
CA ARG A 486 18.85 -15.19 68.32
C ARG A 486 18.62 -15.07 66.79
N GLY A 487 19.58 -15.66 66.03
CA GLY A 487 19.45 -15.73 64.56
C GLY A 487 18.14 -16.41 64.19
N GLY A 488 17.20 -15.62 63.72
CA GLY A 488 15.97 -16.08 63.09
C GLY A 488 16.17 -15.99 61.60
N GLU A 489 16.08 -17.13 60.93
CA GLU A 489 15.90 -17.15 59.50
C GLU A 489 14.71 -16.26 59.15
N GLU A 490 14.92 -15.28 58.26
CA GLU A 490 13.83 -14.49 57.69
C GLU A 490 12.85 -15.45 56.98
N GLU A 491 11.61 -15.53 57.49
CA GLU A 491 10.57 -16.30 56.83
C GLU A 491 10.32 -15.71 55.44
N LYS A 492 10.81 -16.38 54.42
CA LYS A 492 10.58 -16.02 53.03
C LYS A 492 9.24 -16.58 52.60
N LYS A 493 8.34 -15.71 52.20
CA LYS A 493 7.05 -16.10 51.61
C LYS A 493 7.25 -16.37 50.12
N LYS A 494 6.87 -17.56 49.65
CA LYS A 494 6.85 -17.88 48.22
C LYS A 494 5.59 -17.29 47.60
N ILE A 495 5.76 -16.41 46.62
CA ILE A 495 4.67 -15.86 45.79
C ILE A 495 4.87 -16.24 44.33
N THR A 496 3.77 -16.56 43.67
CA THR A 496 3.79 -16.81 42.21
C THR A 496 3.52 -15.51 41.49
N VAL A 497 4.48 -15.10 40.66
CA VAL A 497 4.39 -13.92 39.80
C VAL A 497 4.36 -14.40 38.36
N THR A 498 3.46 -13.84 37.60
CA THR A 498 3.38 -14.11 36.16
C THR A 498 4.13 -13.01 35.42
N GLU A 499 5.17 -13.37 34.70
CA GLU A 499 5.90 -12.47 33.81
C GLU A 499 5.25 -12.52 32.43
N VAL A 500 4.70 -11.38 31.99
CA VAL A 500 4.06 -11.23 30.70
C VAL A 500 4.84 -10.24 29.87
N VAL A 501 5.27 -10.67 28.70
CA VAL A 501 5.93 -9.79 27.71
C VAL A 501 4.89 -9.42 26.66
N VAL A 502 4.60 -8.13 26.55
CA VAL A 502 3.73 -7.57 25.53
C VAL A 502 4.58 -6.88 24.48
N ARG A 503 4.28 -7.11 23.21
CA ARG A 503 4.93 -6.45 22.08
C ARG A 503 3.92 -5.61 21.31
N GLY A 504 4.39 -4.50 20.75
CA GLY A 504 3.61 -3.64 19.87
C GLY A 504 4.51 -2.91 18.88
N TRP A 505 3.91 -2.38 17.82
CA TRP A 505 4.62 -1.56 16.85
C TRP A 505 4.96 -0.20 17.46
N LYS A 506 6.20 0.27 17.30
CA LYS A 506 6.71 1.50 17.92
C LYS A 506 5.84 2.72 17.58
N ASP A 507 5.42 2.85 16.33
CA ASP A 507 4.60 3.99 15.90
C ASP A 507 3.23 4.03 16.60
N ARG A 508 2.65 2.87 16.90
CA ARG A 508 1.37 2.74 17.61
C ARG A 508 1.54 2.97 19.10
N THR A 509 2.61 2.47 19.68
CA THR A 509 2.92 2.71 21.10
C THR A 509 3.24 4.18 21.35
N ASP A 510 3.95 4.84 20.45
CA ASP A 510 4.23 6.28 20.51
C ASP A 510 2.94 7.13 20.33
N ALA A 511 2.01 6.69 19.47
CA ALA A 511 0.70 7.33 19.30
C ALA A 511 -0.15 7.21 20.58
N LEU A 512 -0.22 6.02 21.18
CA LEU A 512 -0.94 5.76 22.42
C LEU A 512 -0.39 6.61 23.59
N SER A 513 0.93 6.77 23.68
CA SER A 513 1.57 7.63 24.68
C SER A 513 1.15 9.10 24.49
N LYS A 514 1.05 9.60 23.27
CA LYS A 514 0.59 10.97 22.97
C LYS A 514 -0.88 11.20 23.34
N GLU A 515 -1.75 10.21 23.08
CA GLU A 515 -3.17 10.28 23.45
C GLU A 515 -3.37 10.36 24.96
N HIS A 516 -2.45 9.81 25.75
CA HIS A 516 -2.48 9.77 27.23
C HIS A 516 -1.48 10.76 27.86
N ASN A 517 -1.37 11.98 27.32
CA ASN A 517 -0.57 13.08 27.86
C ASN A 517 0.92 12.77 28.08
N GLY A 518 1.50 11.87 27.27
CA GLY A 518 2.89 11.49 27.36
C GLY A 518 3.22 10.40 28.40
N ASP A 519 2.20 9.74 28.96
CA ASP A 519 2.41 8.61 29.86
C ASP A 519 3.13 7.45 29.15
N THR A 520 3.96 6.73 29.89
CA THR A 520 4.63 5.55 29.35
C THR A 520 3.63 4.43 29.08
N ILE A 521 3.86 3.63 28.05
CA ILE A 521 3.00 2.48 27.70
C ILE A 521 2.79 1.55 28.90
N GLN A 522 3.84 1.34 29.69
CA GLN A 522 3.77 0.54 30.91
C GLN A 522 2.75 1.11 31.91
N LYS A 523 2.73 2.43 32.08
CA LYS A 523 1.80 3.09 32.99
C LYS A 523 0.36 2.96 32.47
N ILE A 524 0.16 3.16 31.19
CA ILE A 524 -1.17 3.03 30.54
C ILE A 524 -1.71 1.61 30.69
N ILE A 525 -0.92 0.59 30.37
CA ILE A 525 -1.33 -0.81 30.52
C ILE A 525 -1.56 -1.15 31.99
N ARG A 526 -0.72 -0.67 32.90
CA ARG A 526 -0.88 -0.89 34.34
C ARG A 526 -2.19 -0.30 34.87
N ASP A 527 -2.50 0.93 34.48
CA ASP A 527 -3.72 1.60 34.95
C ASP A 527 -4.98 0.88 34.41
N ARG A 528 -4.97 0.42 33.18
CA ARG A 528 -6.04 -0.42 32.60
C ARG A 528 -6.14 -1.80 33.28
N LEU A 529 -5.02 -2.39 33.68
CA LEU A 529 -5.01 -3.66 34.43
C LEU A 529 -5.64 -3.50 35.82
N LYS A 530 -5.46 -2.35 36.48
CA LYS A 530 -6.11 -2.04 37.76
C LYS A 530 -7.64 -2.04 37.62
N ASP A 531 -8.16 -1.47 36.53
CA ASP A 531 -9.60 -1.39 36.26
C ASP A 531 -10.23 -2.78 36.07
N THR A 532 -9.46 -3.80 35.72
CA THR A 532 -9.96 -5.18 35.59
C THR A 532 -10.25 -5.86 36.93
N GLY A 533 -9.73 -5.32 38.03
CA GLY A 533 -9.87 -5.87 39.39
C GLY A 533 -9.19 -7.24 39.62
N ALA A 534 -8.55 -7.81 38.59
CA ALA A 534 -8.01 -9.17 38.60
C ALA A 534 -6.65 -9.31 39.31
N PHE A 535 -6.01 -8.20 39.66
CA PHE A 535 -4.63 -8.18 40.16
C PHE A 535 -4.53 -7.58 41.56
N ILE A 536 -3.46 -7.97 42.28
CA ILE A 536 -3.09 -7.33 43.55
C ILE A 536 -2.35 -6.04 43.16
N GLU A 537 -2.80 -4.90 43.67
CA GLU A 537 -2.27 -3.58 43.30
C GLU A 537 -0.77 -3.43 43.63
N GLU A 538 -0.35 -3.96 44.75
CA GLU A 538 1.04 -3.98 45.20
C GLU A 538 1.94 -5.00 44.48
N GLY A 539 1.32 -5.93 43.73
CA GLY A 539 1.99 -7.00 42.98
C GLY A 539 2.21 -6.70 41.51
N ILE A 540 1.98 -5.45 41.06
CA ILE A 540 2.26 -5.03 39.66
C ILE A 540 3.60 -4.29 39.66
N GLU A 541 4.68 -5.03 39.43
CA GLU A 541 6.02 -4.44 39.25
C GLU A 541 6.23 -4.12 37.76
N THR A 542 6.67 -2.90 37.48
CA THR A 542 7.17 -2.50 36.16
C THR A 542 8.69 -2.48 36.17
N PRO A 543 9.41 -3.21 35.33
CA PRO A 543 10.85 -3.13 35.24
C PRO A 543 11.30 -1.73 34.81
N GLU A 544 12.45 -1.31 35.30
CA GLU A 544 13.12 -0.08 34.88
C GLU A 544 13.55 -0.19 33.42
N ALA A 545 13.06 0.74 32.58
CA ALA A 545 13.38 0.99 31.18
C ALA A 545 12.98 -0.10 30.15
N PRO A 546 12.45 0.29 29.00
CA PRO A 546 12.12 -0.65 27.92
C PRO A 546 13.41 -1.23 27.33
N THR A 547 13.54 -2.54 27.34
CA THR A 547 14.58 -3.24 26.59
C THR A 547 14.32 -3.08 25.11
N LYS A 548 15.24 -2.44 24.39
CA LYS A 548 15.21 -2.36 22.93
C LYS A 548 15.28 -3.78 22.37
N GLY A 549 14.18 -4.26 21.81
CA GLY A 549 14.18 -5.48 21.00
C GLY A 549 15.17 -5.34 19.84
N ARG A 550 15.87 -6.40 19.49
CA ARG A 550 16.77 -6.44 18.31
C ARG A 550 15.96 -6.25 17.03
N GLY A 551 15.86 -5.02 16.52
CA GLY A 551 15.18 -4.67 15.29
C GLY A 551 14.23 -3.48 15.51
N GLY A 552 14.70 -2.29 15.34
CA GLY A 552 14.19 -0.95 15.61
C GLY A 552 12.70 -0.58 15.46
N THR A 553 11.80 -1.50 15.22
CA THR A 553 10.38 -1.28 14.92
C THR A 553 9.40 -1.83 15.96
N LEU A 554 9.84 -2.65 16.88
CA LEU A 554 9.00 -3.26 17.91
C LEU A 554 9.39 -2.77 19.31
N GLN A 555 8.40 -2.47 20.14
CA GLN A 555 8.59 -2.14 21.55
C GLN A 555 8.11 -3.30 22.41
N GLU A 556 8.93 -3.69 23.39
CA GLU A 556 8.61 -4.73 24.37
C GLU A 556 8.31 -4.09 25.71
N VAL A 557 7.24 -4.54 26.34
CA VAL A 557 6.85 -4.17 27.70
C VAL A 557 6.78 -5.46 28.52
N VAL A 558 7.61 -5.55 29.54
CA VAL A 558 7.59 -6.67 30.47
C VAL A 558 6.76 -6.28 31.69
N LEU A 559 5.76 -7.06 32.02
CA LEU A 559 4.91 -6.88 33.18
C LEU A 559 5.11 -8.05 34.13
N LYS A 560 5.29 -7.78 35.40
CA LYS A 560 5.25 -8.78 36.46
C LYS A 560 3.96 -8.59 37.24
N LEU A 561 3.09 -9.60 37.18
CA LEU A 561 1.74 -9.51 37.69
C LEU A 561 1.50 -10.57 38.76
N GLN A 562 0.88 -10.16 39.85
CA GLN A 562 0.38 -11.06 40.90
C GLN A 562 -1.14 -11.06 40.85
N PHE A 563 -1.75 -12.21 40.56
CA PHE A 563 -3.21 -12.37 40.50
C PHE A 563 -3.84 -12.59 41.86
N LYS A 564 -5.02 -12.06 42.11
CA LYS A 564 -5.82 -12.35 43.30
C LYS A 564 -6.32 -13.79 43.25
N GLU A 565 -6.08 -14.58 44.28
CA GLU A 565 -6.52 -15.99 44.33
C GLU A 565 -8.00 -16.16 44.72
N SER A 566 -8.64 -15.12 45.26
CA SER A 566 -9.93 -15.26 46.01
C SER A 566 -11.21 -14.90 45.23
N GLU A 567 -11.14 -14.42 44.00
CA GLU A 567 -12.36 -13.88 43.30
C GLU A 567 -12.85 -14.68 42.09
N TRP A 568 -12.31 -15.86 41.82
CA TRP A 568 -12.73 -16.63 40.66
C TRP A 568 -13.43 -17.94 41.07
N LYS A 569 -14.72 -17.83 41.44
CA LYS A 569 -15.66 -18.95 41.53
C LYS A 569 -16.46 -19.06 40.25
#